data_63e27d960a417adc2b67a2b00f21bbff
#
_entry.id   63e27d960a417adc2b67a2b00f21bbff
#
_cell.length_a   1.000
_cell.length_b   1.000
_cell.length_c   1.000
_cell.angle_alpha   90.00
_cell.angle_beta   90.00
_cell.angle_gamma   90.00
#
_symmetry.space_group_name_H-M   'P 1'
#
loop_
_entity.id
_entity.type
_entity.pdbx_description
1 polymer ?
#
loop_
_entity_poly.entity_id
_entity_poly.type
_entity_poly.pdbx_seq_one_letter_code
_entity_poly.pdbx_strand_id
1 'polypeptide(L)'
;MTGKNVLIICSDEHSRSALGCYGNSIVQTPALDKLAGKGMRFSRAYTPSPICVSARASLATGTHVHENQCWSSSQPFHGQHDSWMRRLRDHDHATVSVGKLHYRSGNDDNGFSEEILPMYLANDGKGWPHGLI
;
A
#
# COMPACT_ATOMS: atom_id res chain seq x y z
N MET A 1 15.51 -22.23 -10.02
CA MET A 1 16.00 -20.91 -9.56
C MET A 1 15.48 -20.72 -8.16
N THR A 2 16.34 -20.47 -7.17
CA THR A 2 15.90 -20.13 -5.81
C THR A 2 15.25 -18.76 -5.87
N GLY A 3 13.94 -18.68 -5.57
CA GLY A 3 13.20 -17.42 -5.52
C GLY A 3 13.81 -16.45 -4.50
N LYS A 4 13.78 -15.17 -4.81
CA LYS A 4 14.21 -14.13 -3.86
C LYS A 4 13.01 -13.69 -3.02
N ASN A 5 13.23 -13.50 -1.72
CA ASN A 5 12.24 -12.85 -0.87
C ASN A 5 12.20 -11.34 -1.14
N VAL A 6 11.01 -10.76 -1.12
CA VAL A 6 10.79 -9.33 -1.28
C VAL A 6 10.13 -8.78 -0.03
N LEU A 7 10.66 -7.70 0.51
CA LEU A 7 10.05 -6.95 1.61
C LEU A 7 9.70 -5.54 1.13
N ILE A 8 8.42 -5.20 1.23
CA ILE A 8 7.91 -3.85 0.94
C ILE A 8 7.62 -3.16 2.26
N ILE A 9 8.28 -2.03 2.53
CA ILE A 9 8.01 -1.18 3.69
C ILE A 9 7.34 0.10 3.18
N CYS A 10 6.09 0.31 3.57
CA CYS A 10 5.32 1.48 3.18
C CYS A 10 5.02 2.35 4.40
N SER A 11 5.60 3.53 4.43
CA SER A 11 5.31 4.54 5.46
C SER A 11 4.15 5.42 4.99
N ASP A 12 3.04 5.41 5.75
CA ASP A 12 1.86 6.19 5.43
C ASP A 12 2.13 7.70 5.62
N GLU A 13 1.65 8.51 4.69
CA GLU A 13 1.75 9.99 4.72
C GLU A 13 3.20 10.54 4.84
N HIS A 14 4.22 9.75 4.56
CA HIS A 14 5.60 10.16 4.69
C HIS A 14 6.04 10.98 3.47
N SER A 15 6.28 12.27 3.69
CA SER A 15 6.84 13.12 2.63
C SER A 15 8.33 12.85 2.44
N ARG A 16 8.78 12.77 1.19
CA ARG A 16 10.20 12.66 0.86
C ARG A 16 11.04 13.84 1.40
N SER A 17 10.42 15.01 1.56
CA SER A 17 11.09 16.19 2.12
C SER A 17 11.47 16.03 3.60
N ALA A 18 10.94 15.02 4.29
CA ALA A 18 11.29 14.66 5.67
C ALA A 18 12.41 13.62 5.75
N LEU A 19 13.19 13.41 4.70
CA LEU A 19 14.27 12.42 4.64
C LEU A 19 15.62 13.09 4.39
N GLY A 20 16.67 12.70 5.16
CA GLY A 20 18.02 13.18 4.99
C GLY A 20 18.58 12.92 3.59
N CYS A 21 18.37 11.74 3.03
CA CYS A 21 18.80 11.37 1.68
C CYS A 21 18.14 12.21 0.56
N TYR A 22 17.10 12.97 0.85
CA TYR A 22 16.49 13.95 -0.05
C TYR A 22 16.83 15.41 0.32
N GLY A 23 17.78 15.62 1.25
CA GLY A 23 18.33 16.94 1.57
C GLY A 23 17.71 17.60 2.82
N ASN A 24 16.92 16.90 3.61
CA ASN A 24 16.46 17.44 4.89
C ASN A 24 17.62 17.45 5.89
N SER A 25 17.96 18.65 6.42
CA SER A 25 19.06 18.83 7.37
C SER A 25 18.62 18.79 8.83
N ILE A 26 17.32 18.74 9.11
CA ILE A 26 16.74 18.81 10.46
C ILE A 26 16.36 17.41 10.93
N VAL A 27 15.60 16.70 10.13
CA VAL A 27 15.11 15.36 10.47
C VAL A 27 16.24 14.33 10.30
N GLN A 28 16.47 13.55 11.34
CA GLN A 28 17.48 12.50 11.35
C GLN A 28 16.89 11.17 10.89
N THR A 29 17.30 10.68 9.72
CA THR A 29 16.81 9.42 9.14
C THR A 29 17.95 8.44 8.80
N PRO A 30 18.85 8.12 9.76
CA PRO A 30 20.11 7.44 9.45
C PRO A 30 19.91 6.04 8.85
N ALA A 31 18.87 5.30 9.25
CA ALA A 31 18.58 3.98 8.70
C ALA A 31 18.12 4.06 7.23
N LEU A 32 17.22 5.00 6.91
CA LEU A 32 16.75 5.23 5.55
C LEU A 32 17.84 5.82 4.65
N ASP A 33 18.65 6.72 5.18
CA ASP A 33 19.78 7.28 4.46
C ASP A 33 20.83 6.22 4.11
N LYS A 34 21.11 5.31 5.05
CA LYS A 34 22.00 4.16 4.83
C LYS A 34 21.42 3.20 3.78
N LEU A 35 20.11 2.95 3.81
CA LEU A 35 19.43 2.14 2.81
C LEU A 35 19.53 2.79 1.43
N ALA A 36 19.23 4.08 1.32
CA ALA A 36 19.33 4.86 0.09
C ALA A 36 20.74 4.86 -0.49
N GLY A 37 21.77 4.92 0.37
CA GLY A 37 23.17 4.86 -0.05
C GLY A 37 23.64 3.49 -0.56
N LYS A 38 22.91 2.41 -0.26
CA LYS A 38 23.21 1.05 -0.70
C LYS A 38 22.35 0.58 -1.86
N GLY A 39 21.26 1.26 -2.13
CA GLY A 39 20.25 0.90 -3.10
C GLY A 39 20.03 1.97 -4.15
N MET A 40 18.89 1.86 -4.82
CA MET A 40 18.45 2.86 -5.79
C MET A 40 17.45 3.83 -5.15
N ARG A 41 17.71 5.13 -5.30
CA ARG A 41 16.82 6.19 -4.86
C ARG A 41 16.10 6.81 -6.06
N PHE A 42 14.78 6.78 -6.05
CA PHE A 42 13.96 7.40 -7.07
C PHE A 42 13.66 8.87 -6.72
N SER A 43 14.18 9.79 -7.49
CA SER A 43 13.97 11.24 -7.28
C SER A 43 12.60 11.72 -7.78
N ARG A 44 11.98 10.96 -8.68
CA ARG A 44 10.70 11.31 -9.32
C ARG A 44 9.79 10.07 -9.37
N ALA A 45 9.28 9.66 -8.19
CA ALA A 45 8.23 8.65 -8.08
C ALA A 45 6.90 9.34 -7.78
N TYR A 46 5.84 8.92 -8.46
CA TYR A 46 4.52 9.54 -8.36
C TYR A 46 3.49 8.48 -8.00
N THR A 47 2.56 8.86 -7.14
CA THR A 47 1.37 8.05 -6.87
C THR A 47 0.24 8.44 -7.83
N PRO A 48 -0.61 7.50 -8.26
CA PRO A 48 -1.76 7.81 -9.11
C PRO A 48 -2.89 8.55 -8.36
N SER A 49 -2.83 8.60 -7.03
CA SER A 49 -3.82 9.28 -6.20
C SER A 49 -3.18 9.78 -4.90
N PRO A 50 -3.60 10.96 -4.39
CA PRO A 50 -3.18 11.45 -3.08
C PRO A 50 -3.97 10.83 -1.92
N ILE A 51 -4.97 9.99 -2.20
CA ILE A 51 -5.83 9.34 -1.20
C ILE A 51 -5.31 7.93 -0.93
N CYS A 52 -5.10 7.58 0.35
CA CYS A 52 -4.52 6.31 0.74
C CYS A 52 -5.29 5.08 0.24
N VAL A 53 -6.62 5.09 0.24
CA VAL A 53 -7.47 4.00 -0.28
C VAL A 53 -7.18 3.76 -1.75
N SER A 54 -7.27 4.80 -2.56
CA SER A 54 -7.07 4.74 -4.02
C SER A 54 -5.62 4.41 -4.39
N ALA A 55 -4.64 5.03 -3.71
CA ALA A 55 -3.22 4.73 -3.94
C ALA A 55 -2.87 3.28 -3.62
N ARG A 56 -3.44 2.72 -2.54
CA ARG A 56 -3.21 1.32 -2.14
C ARG A 56 -3.89 0.33 -3.07
N ALA A 57 -5.09 0.64 -3.58
CA ALA A 57 -5.73 -0.14 -4.62
C ALA A 57 -4.89 -0.18 -5.90
N SER A 58 -4.34 0.96 -6.32
CA SER A 58 -3.45 1.03 -7.48
C SER A 58 -2.12 0.30 -7.24
N LEU A 59 -1.57 0.35 -6.02
CA LEU A 59 -0.40 -0.45 -5.66
C LEU A 59 -0.67 -1.96 -5.74
N ALA A 60 -1.86 -2.39 -5.30
CA ALA A 60 -2.25 -3.79 -5.35
C ALA A 60 -2.45 -4.31 -6.77
N THR A 61 -3.10 -3.53 -7.62
CA THR A 61 -3.57 -3.95 -8.95
C THR A 61 -2.59 -3.60 -10.08
N GLY A 62 -1.67 -2.65 -9.85
CA GLY A 62 -0.80 -2.11 -10.89
C GLY A 62 -1.53 -1.24 -11.93
N THR A 63 -2.76 -0.81 -11.64
CA THR A 63 -3.61 -0.03 -12.53
C THR A 63 -3.89 1.38 -11.99
N HIS A 64 -4.26 2.30 -12.87
CA HIS A 64 -4.68 3.63 -12.45
C HIS A 64 -6.08 3.62 -11.82
N VAL A 65 -6.38 4.65 -11.03
CA VAL A 65 -7.66 4.77 -10.29
C VAL A 65 -8.88 4.74 -11.21
N HIS A 66 -8.80 5.32 -12.41
CA HIS A 66 -9.89 5.30 -13.37
C HIS A 66 -10.13 3.91 -14.00
N GLU A 67 -9.14 3.02 -13.95
CA GLU A 67 -9.25 1.63 -14.42
C GLU A 67 -9.81 0.72 -13.32
N ASN A 68 -9.27 0.83 -12.09
CA ASN A 68 -9.72 -0.01 -10.98
C ASN A 68 -10.93 0.54 -10.23
N GLN A 69 -11.33 1.78 -10.50
CA GLN A 69 -12.51 2.46 -9.93
C GLN A 69 -12.53 2.57 -8.39
N CYS A 70 -11.39 2.40 -7.74
CA CYS A 70 -11.26 2.56 -6.30
C CYS A 70 -10.98 4.03 -5.94
N TRP A 71 -11.99 4.89 -6.08
CA TRP A 71 -11.84 6.33 -5.98
C TRP A 71 -11.67 6.85 -4.56
N SER A 72 -12.34 6.22 -3.59
CA SER A 72 -12.41 6.71 -2.21
C SER A 72 -12.80 5.60 -1.23
N SER A 73 -12.97 5.96 0.02
CA SER A 73 -13.44 5.02 1.07
C SER A 73 -14.82 4.45 0.81
N SER A 74 -15.63 5.07 -0.05
CA SER A 74 -16.93 4.52 -0.46
C SER A 74 -16.84 3.50 -1.59
N GLN A 75 -15.69 3.41 -2.26
CA GLN A 75 -15.41 2.50 -3.37
C GLN A 75 -14.02 1.87 -3.17
N PRO A 76 -13.81 1.13 -2.07
CA PRO A 76 -12.52 0.56 -1.75
C PRO A 76 -12.20 -0.70 -2.56
N PHE A 77 -10.94 -1.08 -2.54
CA PHE A 77 -10.53 -2.41 -2.98
C PHE A 77 -11.08 -3.47 -2.03
N HIS A 78 -11.62 -4.55 -2.60
CA HIS A 78 -12.18 -5.71 -1.88
C HIS A 78 -11.89 -7.03 -2.63
N GLY A 79 -10.79 -7.09 -3.35
CA GLY A 79 -10.42 -8.24 -4.14
C GLY A 79 -11.14 -8.37 -5.50
N GLN A 80 -11.91 -7.35 -5.91
CA GLN A 80 -12.66 -7.36 -7.17
C GLN A 80 -11.78 -7.31 -8.43
N HIS A 81 -10.53 -6.89 -8.28
CA HIS A 81 -9.53 -6.86 -9.34
C HIS A 81 -8.40 -7.83 -9.04
N ASP A 82 -7.76 -8.31 -10.07
CA ASP A 82 -6.54 -9.08 -9.94
C ASP A 82 -5.43 -8.23 -9.28
N SER A 83 -4.61 -8.86 -8.45
CA SER A 83 -3.57 -8.17 -7.69
C SER A 83 -2.27 -8.98 -7.68
N TRP A 84 -1.14 -8.29 -7.48
CA TRP A 84 0.15 -8.97 -7.41
C TRP A 84 0.21 -9.97 -6.24
N MET A 85 -0.48 -9.69 -5.14
CA MET A 85 -0.54 -10.59 -3.99
C MET A 85 -1.24 -11.89 -4.36
N ARG A 86 -2.43 -11.79 -5.00
CA ARG A 86 -3.18 -12.96 -5.46
C ARG A 86 -2.38 -13.76 -6.48
N ARG A 87 -1.78 -13.12 -7.46
CA ARG A 87 -0.94 -13.80 -8.46
C ARG A 87 0.20 -14.57 -7.83
N LEU A 88 0.91 -14.00 -6.87
CA LEU A 88 1.98 -14.68 -6.17
C LEU A 88 1.45 -15.86 -5.36
N ARG A 89 0.36 -15.67 -4.61
CA ARG A 89 -0.28 -16.75 -3.85
C ARG A 89 -0.73 -17.91 -4.75
N ASP A 90 -1.33 -17.60 -5.88
CA ASP A 90 -1.81 -18.60 -6.85
C ASP A 90 -0.65 -19.35 -7.55
N HIS A 91 0.59 -18.88 -7.37
CA HIS A 91 1.82 -19.55 -7.79
C HIS A 91 2.65 -20.08 -6.61
N ASP A 92 1.99 -20.46 -5.52
CA ASP A 92 2.57 -21.07 -4.32
C ASP A 92 3.61 -20.20 -3.58
N HIS A 93 3.53 -18.86 -3.74
CA HIS A 93 4.32 -17.95 -2.94
C HIS A 93 3.55 -17.49 -1.71
N ALA A 94 4.20 -17.49 -0.55
CA ALA A 94 3.62 -16.88 0.65
C ALA A 94 3.63 -15.35 0.50
N THR A 95 2.46 -14.73 0.66
CA THR A 95 2.29 -13.28 0.67
C THR A 95 1.71 -12.87 2.02
N VAL A 96 2.46 -12.07 2.78
CA VAL A 96 2.07 -11.66 4.13
C VAL A 96 2.00 -10.15 4.19
N SER A 97 0.94 -9.63 4.80
CA SER A 97 0.83 -8.21 5.13
C SER A 97 0.90 -7.98 6.63
N VAL A 98 1.49 -6.86 7.03
CA VAL A 98 1.53 -6.41 8.43
C VAL A 98 1.10 -4.95 8.49
N GLY A 99 0.03 -4.66 9.21
CA GLY A 99 -0.46 -3.29 9.42
C GLY A 99 -1.46 -2.80 8.37
N LYS A 100 -1.45 -1.50 8.08
CA LYS A 100 -2.47 -0.81 7.30
C LYS A 100 -2.59 -1.29 5.87
N LEU A 101 -3.72 -1.88 5.53
CA LEU A 101 -4.15 -2.18 4.16
C LEU A 101 -5.10 -1.10 3.61
N HIS A 102 -6.04 -0.65 4.40
CA HIS A 102 -7.08 0.31 4.06
C HIS A 102 -7.98 -0.17 2.91
N TYR A 103 -8.12 -1.49 2.79
CA TYR A 103 -9.10 -2.17 1.95
C TYR A 103 -10.44 -2.24 2.67
N ARG A 104 -11.46 -2.78 2.02
CA ARG A 104 -12.81 -2.80 2.57
C ARG A 104 -12.89 -3.57 3.90
N SER A 105 -12.51 -4.82 3.90
CA SER A 105 -12.74 -5.74 5.03
C SER A 105 -11.79 -6.92 5.02
N GLY A 106 -11.56 -7.51 6.19
CA GLY A 106 -10.86 -8.79 6.34
C GLY A 106 -11.70 -10.00 5.95
N ASN A 107 -12.99 -9.81 5.65
CA ASN A 107 -13.86 -10.86 5.12
C ASN A 107 -13.72 -11.02 3.60
N ASP A 108 -13.03 -10.10 2.95
CA ASP A 108 -12.76 -10.14 1.52
C ASP A 108 -11.49 -10.92 1.23
N ASP A 109 -11.39 -11.52 0.05
CA ASP A 109 -10.13 -12.07 -0.43
C ASP A 109 -9.22 -10.95 -0.95
N ASN A 110 -8.42 -10.39 -0.07
CA ASN A 110 -7.49 -9.30 -0.40
C ASN A 110 -6.22 -9.79 -1.13
N GLY A 111 -6.08 -11.10 -1.35
CA GLY A 111 -4.98 -11.70 -2.11
C GLY A 111 -3.79 -12.15 -1.26
N PHE A 112 -3.74 -11.85 0.02
CA PHE A 112 -2.68 -12.31 0.91
C PHE A 112 -2.90 -13.74 1.40
N SER A 113 -1.80 -14.44 1.71
CA SER A 113 -1.85 -15.73 2.41
C SER A 113 -2.12 -15.53 3.90
N GLU A 114 -1.65 -14.42 4.45
CA GLU A 114 -1.82 -14.05 5.85
C GLU A 114 -1.84 -12.53 6.02
N GLU A 115 -2.69 -12.05 6.92
CA GLU A 115 -2.82 -10.63 7.26
C GLU A 115 -2.68 -10.44 8.76
N ILE A 116 -1.61 -9.75 9.18
CA ILE A 116 -1.23 -9.54 10.58
C ILE A 116 -1.53 -8.10 10.97
N LEU A 117 -2.32 -7.90 12.05
CA LEU A 117 -2.72 -6.58 12.54
C LEU A 117 -3.26 -5.65 11.43
N PRO A 118 -4.15 -6.12 10.57
CA PRO A 118 -4.62 -5.32 9.46
C PRO A 118 -5.47 -4.14 9.93
N MET A 119 -5.39 -3.02 9.22
CA MET A 119 -6.31 -1.89 9.37
C MET A 119 -7.12 -1.75 8.09
N TYR A 120 -8.40 -1.95 8.19
CA TYR A 120 -9.40 -1.81 7.14
C TYR A 120 -10.22 -0.54 7.29
N LEU A 121 -11.16 -0.34 6.38
CA LEU A 121 -12.14 0.72 6.48
C LEU A 121 -13.17 0.42 7.59
N ALA A 122 -13.62 1.47 8.27
CA ALA A 122 -14.69 1.34 9.24
C ALA A 122 -16.00 0.86 8.57
N ASN A 123 -16.79 0.06 9.28
CA ASN A 123 -18.06 -0.48 8.79
C ASN A 123 -17.97 -1.18 7.42
N ASP A 124 -16.92 -1.93 7.18
CA ASP A 124 -16.69 -2.66 5.91
C ASP A 124 -16.79 -1.76 4.67
N GLY A 125 -16.29 -0.54 4.78
CA GLY A 125 -16.32 0.43 3.69
C GLY A 125 -17.69 1.02 3.39
N LYS A 126 -18.68 0.79 4.23
CA LYS A 126 -20.03 1.39 4.08
C LYS A 126 -20.09 2.84 4.54
N GLY A 127 -18.95 3.41 4.91
CA GLY A 127 -18.84 4.75 5.44
C GLY A 127 -19.38 4.88 6.87
N TRP A 128 -19.20 6.04 7.46
CA TRP A 128 -19.88 6.39 8.69
C TRP A 128 -21.35 6.65 8.35
N PRO A 129 -22.32 6.10 9.12
CA PRO A 129 -23.76 6.29 8.84
C PRO A 129 -24.21 7.75 8.95
N HIS A 130 -23.37 8.62 9.44
CA HIS A 130 -23.57 10.05 9.47
C HIS A 130 -22.42 10.68 8.70
N GLY A 131 -22.70 11.11 7.46
CA GLY A 131 -21.77 11.91 6.69
C GLY A 131 -21.32 13.08 7.55
N LEU A 132 -20.06 13.06 7.95
CA LEU A 132 -19.41 14.28 8.33
C LEU A 132 -19.18 15.03 7.04
N ILE A 133 -20.06 15.98 6.79
CA ILE A 133 -19.93 17.05 5.83
C ILE A 133 -18.74 17.90 6.25
#